data_483260a510de58f083f358f518d1ec0c
#
_entry.id   483260a510de58f083f358f518d1ec0c
#
_cell.length_a   1.000
_cell.length_b   1.000
_cell.length_c   1.000
_cell.angle_alpha   90.00
_cell.angle_beta   90.00
_cell.angle_gamma   90.00
#
_symmetry.space_group_name_H-M   'P 1'
#
loop_
_entity.id
_entity.type
_entity.pdbx_description
1 polymer ?
#
loop_
_entity_poly.entity_id
_entity_poly.type
_entity_poly.pdbx_seq_one_letter_code
_entity_poly.pdbx_strand_id
1 'polypeptide(L)'
;MITRIAQVSDAHLSPTRPFFAANFSRVAEAVRDYGPDLMLATGDLSLDGADSDADLSHAVAEHAAIGPEWLCVPGNHDVGDEPVLGSRQPFDAKRLARWERLAGPSAWVHDIPGWRLIGLDTQSLTVNEAQWVVIEAGLRGAGSRRIALIQHKPLAEHFVADTAVNYWPVLPAPRARLLALARPALVLSGHVHQWREHEADGIAQIWAPPTSFIVGDTWQARYGSKLLGWVEHEFHADGRHLARLRQPVGLNLADIGEMPAVYGALSGPGG
;
A
#
# COMPACT_ATOMS: atom_id res chain seq x y z
N MET A 1 3.68 -26.40 -2.01
CA MET A 1 3.06 -25.46 -2.98
C MET A 1 3.57 -24.06 -2.66
N ILE A 2 3.89 -23.28 -3.68
CA ILE A 2 4.34 -21.89 -3.58
C ILE A 2 3.34 -21.04 -4.36
N THR A 3 2.88 -19.94 -3.76
CA THR A 3 2.12 -18.90 -4.45
C THR A 3 3.06 -17.72 -4.69
N ARG A 4 3.25 -17.36 -5.96
CA ARG A 4 4.08 -16.22 -6.37
C ARG A 4 3.22 -14.97 -6.45
N ILE A 5 3.61 -13.94 -5.74
CA ILE A 5 2.87 -12.68 -5.69
C ILE A 5 3.78 -11.53 -6.11
N ALA A 6 3.26 -10.62 -6.92
CA ALA A 6 3.90 -9.35 -7.20
C ALA A 6 3.22 -8.26 -6.36
N GLN A 7 3.99 -7.48 -5.60
CA GLN A 7 3.50 -6.29 -4.90
C GLN A 7 3.97 -5.04 -5.64
N VAL A 8 3.02 -4.20 -6.07
CA VAL A 8 3.24 -2.86 -6.61
C VAL A 8 2.64 -1.83 -5.67
N SER A 9 3.17 -0.62 -5.62
CA SER A 9 2.71 0.43 -4.70
C SER A 9 2.97 1.82 -5.25
N ASP A 10 2.18 2.78 -4.80
CA ASP A 10 2.46 4.21 -4.98
C ASP A 10 2.71 4.57 -6.44
N ALA A 11 1.75 4.23 -7.31
CA ALA A 11 1.85 4.44 -8.75
C ALA A 11 1.51 5.87 -9.18
N HIS A 12 0.62 6.54 -8.45
CA HIS A 12 0.19 7.93 -8.68
C HIS A 12 -0.16 8.23 -10.13
N LEU A 13 -1.02 7.39 -10.72
CA LEU A 13 -1.40 7.50 -12.13
C LEU A 13 -2.50 8.54 -12.35
N SER A 14 -2.41 9.27 -13.44
CA SER A 14 -3.43 10.21 -13.90
C SER A 14 -3.42 10.30 -15.43
N PRO A 15 -4.59 10.30 -16.09
CA PRO A 15 -4.65 10.41 -17.54
C PRO A 15 -4.33 11.84 -18.04
N THR A 16 -4.50 12.84 -17.20
CA THR A 16 -4.25 14.25 -17.53
C THR A 16 -2.91 14.77 -17.05
N ARG A 17 -2.31 14.08 -16.06
CA ARG A 17 -1.00 14.40 -15.46
C ARG A 17 -0.12 13.15 -15.44
N PRO A 18 0.33 12.63 -16.60
CA PRO A 18 0.97 11.31 -16.73
C PRO A 18 2.44 11.30 -16.32
N PHE A 19 2.80 12.01 -15.25
CA PHE A 19 4.19 12.19 -14.81
C PHE A 19 4.94 10.87 -14.58
N PHE A 20 4.23 9.84 -14.10
CA PHE A 20 4.84 8.57 -13.67
C PHE A 20 4.44 7.37 -14.55
N ALA A 21 3.65 7.60 -15.60
CA ALA A 21 3.16 6.53 -16.49
C ALA A 21 4.28 5.69 -17.11
N ALA A 22 5.40 6.32 -17.49
CA ALA A 22 6.53 5.61 -18.08
C ALA A 22 7.21 4.64 -17.10
N ASN A 23 7.36 5.02 -15.81
CA ASN A 23 7.90 4.15 -14.77
C ASN A 23 6.94 2.98 -14.51
N PHE A 24 5.65 3.28 -14.35
CA PHE A 24 4.63 2.26 -14.14
C PHE A 24 4.59 1.25 -15.29
N SER A 25 4.63 1.71 -16.55
CA SER A 25 4.65 0.83 -17.73
C SER A 25 5.82 -0.15 -17.71
N ARG A 26 7.01 0.28 -17.29
CA ARG A 26 8.18 -0.60 -17.15
C ARG A 26 8.03 -1.62 -16.04
N VAL A 27 7.45 -1.21 -14.89
CA VAL A 27 7.12 -2.13 -13.80
C VAL A 27 6.05 -3.13 -14.24
N ALA A 28 5.00 -2.66 -14.92
CA ALA A 28 3.93 -3.51 -15.45
C ALA A 28 4.45 -4.58 -16.42
N GLU A 29 5.37 -4.22 -17.32
CA GLU A 29 6.05 -5.15 -18.21
C GLU A 29 6.84 -6.20 -17.42
N ALA A 30 7.65 -5.79 -16.45
CA ALA A 30 8.43 -6.71 -15.63
C ALA A 30 7.58 -7.64 -14.79
N VAL A 31 6.44 -7.17 -14.27
CA VAL A 31 5.47 -8.00 -13.53
C VAL A 31 4.80 -9.02 -14.45
N ARG A 32 4.42 -8.62 -15.68
CA ARG A 32 3.91 -9.57 -16.69
C ARG A 32 4.92 -10.65 -17.03
N ASP A 33 6.17 -10.27 -17.26
CA ASP A 33 7.25 -11.21 -17.58
C ASP A 33 7.56 -12.18 -16.43
N TYR A 34 7.42 -11.72 -15.19
CA TYR A 34 7.54 -12.57 -14.02
C TYR A 34 6.40 -13.60 -13.93
N GLY A 35 5.20 -13.25 -14.38
CA GLY A 35 4.03 -14.11 -14.39
C GLY A 35 3.62 -14.57 -12.98
N PRO A 36 3.25 -13.66 -12.05
CA PRO A 36 2.78 -14.03 -10.72
C PRO A 36 1.42 -14.72 -10.77
N ASP A 37 1.12 -15.50 -9.75
CA ASP A 37 -0.21 -16.09 -9.54
C ASP A 37 -1.24 -15.05 -9.10
N LEU A 38 -0.77 -13.99 -8.39
CA LEU A 38 -1.58 -12.89 -7.88
C LEU A 38 -0.74 -11.60 -7.86
N MET A 39 -1.36 -10.45 -8.12
CA MET A 39 -0.76 -9.14 -7.90
C MET A 39 -1.47 -8.42 -6.75
N LEU A 40 -0.71 -7.77 -5.88
CA LEU A 40 -1.19 -6.91 -4.82
C LEU A 40 -0.79 -5.45 -5.11
N ALA A 41 -1.76 -4.54 -5.07
CA ALA A 41 -1.50 -3.10 -5.12
C ALA A 41 -1.75 -2.49 -3.73
N THR A 42 -0.69 -1.94 -3.12
CA THR A 42 -0.71 -1.48 -1.73
C THR A 42 -0.98 0.03 -1.60
N GLY A 43 -1.92 0.55 -2.41
CA GLY A 43 -2.45 1.91 -2.31
C GLY A 43 -1.72 2.93 -3.16
N ASP A 44 -2.27 4.14 -3.17
CA ASP A 44 -1.86 5.27 -4.01
C ASP A 44 -1.73 4.86 -5.49
N LEU A 45 -2.80 4.20 -5.98
CA LEU A 45 -2.91 3.80 -7.37
C LEU A 45 -2.94 5.05 -8.26
N SER A 46 -3.70 6.04 -7.81
CA SER A 46 -4.02 7.27 -8.55
C SER A 46 -3.32 8.50 -7.97
N LEU A 47 -3.15 9.52 -8.81
CA LEU A 47 -2.56 10.79 -8.40
C LEU A 47 -3.51 11.61 -7.52
N ASP A 48 -4.83 11.55 -7.79
CA ASP A 48 -5.86 12.33 -7.09
C ASP A 48 -7.24 11.65 -7.15
N GLY A 49 -7.28 10.33 -7.03
CA GLY A 49 -8.51 9.54 -7.07
C GLY A 49 -9.49 9.86 -5.95
N ALA A 50 -9.01 10.41 -4.83
CA ALA A 50 -9.85 10.88 -3.76
C ALA A 50 -10.86 11.94 -4.25
N ASP A 51 -10.49 12.78 -5.21
CA ASP A 51 -11.37 13.83 -5.76
C ASP A 51 -11.65 13.71 -7.25
N SER A 52 -11.00 12.75 -7.96
CA SER A 52 -11.10 12.55 -9.40
C SER A 52 -11.51 11.11 -9.77
N ASP A 53 -12.74 10.92 -10.26
CA ASP A 53 -13.19 9.65 -10.86
C ASP A 53 -12.29 9.24 -12.03
N ALA A 54 -11.83 10.22 -12.83
CA ALA A 54 -11.01 9.95 -14.01
C ALA A 54 -9.62 9.40 -13.63
N ASP A 55 -8.98 9.98 -12.60
CA ASP A 55 -7.69 9.51 -12.12
C ASP A 55 -7.81 8.08 -11.55
N LEU A 56 -8.81 7.83 -10.70
CA LEU A 56 -9.00 6.52 -10.11
C LEU A 56 -9.38 5.46 -11.15
N SER A 57 -10.32 5.76 -12.08
CA SER A 57 -10.70 4.84 -13.14
C SER A 57 -9.52 4.48 -14.06
N HIS A 58 -8.70 5.48 -14.41
CA HIS A 58 -7.51 5.26 -15.20
C HIS A 58 -6.51 4.37 -14.47
N ALA A 59 -6.22 4.67 -13.20
CA ALA A 59 -5.28 3.90 -12.40
C ALA A 59 -5.72 2.44 -12.24
N VAL A 60 -7.01 2.20 -11.97
CA VAL A 60 -7.59 0.85 -11.89
C VAL A 60 -7.45 0.11 -13.22
N ALA A 61 -7.74 0.77 -14.34
CA ALA A 61 -7.62 0.16 -15.68
C ALA A 61 -6.16 -0.21 -16.00
N GLU A 62 -5.20 0.65 -15.69
CA GLU A 62 -3.77 0.38 -15.92
C GLU A 62 -3.27 -0.79 -15.08
N HIS A 63 -3.67 -0.91 -13.80
CA HIS A 63 -3.32 -2.06 -12.95
C HIS A 63 -3.96 -3.35 -13.48
N ALA A 64 -5.23 -3.33 -13.84
CA ALA A 64 -5.93 -4.49 -14.41
C ALA A 64 -5.30 -4.96 -15.74
N ALA A 65 -4.76 -4.03 -16.55
CA ALA A 65 -4.10 -4.33 -17.81
C ALA A 65 -2.74 -5.06 -17.65
N ILE A 66 -2.21 -5.17 -16.43
CA ILE A 66 -1.00 -5.99 -16.18
C ILE A 66 -1.30 -7.47 -16.43
N GLY A 67 -2.51 -7.96 -16.10
CA GLY A 67 -3.04 -9.21 -16.58
C GLY A 67 -3.23 -10.34 -15.58
N PRO A 68 -2.46 -10.53 -14.48
CA PRO A 68 -2.79 -11.51 -13.46
C PRO A 68 -4.04 -11.09 -12.65
N GLU A 69 -4.65 -12.05 -11.94
CA GLU A 69 -5.62 -11.70 -10.88
C GLU A 69 -4.97 -10.70 -9.92
N TRP A 70 -5.71 -9.71 -9.47
CA TRP A 70 -5.16 -8.69 -8.58
C TRP A 70 -6.14 -8.25 -7.50
N LEU A 71 -5.57 -7.85 -6.37
CA LEU A 71 -6.28 -7.28 -5.23
C LEU A 71 -5.60 -5.98 -4.84
N CYS A 72 -6.37 -5.03 -4.35
CA CYS A 72 -5.84 -3.73 -3.93
C CYS A 72 -6.44 -3.26 -2.63
N VAL A 73 -5.74 -2.33 -2.01
CA VAL A 73 -6.23 -1.51 -0.90
C VAL A 73 -6.02 -0.04 -1.25
N PRO A 74 -6.86 0.89 -0.74
CA PRO A 74 -6.69 2.29 -1.04
C PRO A 74 -5.50 2.90 -0.28
N GLY A 75 -4.86 3.90 -0.90
CA GLY A 75 -3.98 4.84 -0.25
C GLY A 75 -4.66 6.19 0.01
N ASN A 76 -3.92 7.15 0.57
CA ASN A 76 -4.47 8.47 0.88
C ASN A 76 -4.78 9.29 -0.38
N HIS A 77 -4.07 9.09 -1.49
CA HIS A 77 -4.41 9.72 -2.76
C HIS A 77 -5.64 9.12 -3.45
N ASP A 78 -6.11 7.95 -2.98
CA ASP A 78 -7.29 7.27 -3.52
C ASP A 78 -8.58 7.59 -2.76
N VAL A 79 -8.50 7.77 -1.41
CA VAL A 79 -9.68 7.95 -0.54
C VAL A 79 -9.55 9.10 0.48
N GLY A 80 -8.43 9.83 0.48
CA GLY A 80 -8.11 10.88 1.45
C GLY A 80 -7.37 10.34 2.68
N ASP A 81 -6.79 11.27 3.43
CA ASP A 81 -6.02 10.96 4.64
C ASP A 81 -6.91 10.64 5.84
N GLU A 82 -6.38 9.89 6.80
CA GLU A 82 -6.97 9.68 8.12
C GLU A 82 -7.42 11.02 8.73
N PRO A 83 -8.72 11.19 9.07
CA PRO A 83 -9.26 12.52 9.43
C PRO A 83 -8.57 13.18 10.63
N VAL A 84 -8.07 12.38 11.58
CA VAL A 84 -7.41 12.90 12.78
C VAL A 84 -6.09 13.61 12.48
N LEU A 85 -5.51 13.40 11.30
CA LEU A 85 -4.27 14.06 10.88
C LEU A 85 -4.47 15.50 10.42
N GLY A 86 -5.74 15.92 10.17
CA GLY A 86 -6.04 17.31 9.78
C GLY A 86 -5.53 17.71 8.41
N SER A 87 -5.38 16.77 7.48
CA SER A 87 -4.93 17.04 6.12
C SER A 87 -5.95 17.87 5.33
N ARG A 88 -5.51 18.43 4.19
CA ARG A 88 -6.39 19.18 3.27
C ARG A 88 -7.39 18.30 2.55
N GLN A 89 -7.11 17.01 2.46
CA GLN A 89 -7.93 16.02 1.77
C GLN A 89 -8.25 14.85 2.72
N PRO A 90 -9.11 15.09 3.77
CA PRO A 90 -9.42 14.05 4.73
C PRO A 90 -10.28 12.96 4.11
N PHE A 91 -10.14 11.72 4.59
CA PHE A 91 -11.07 10.64 4.27
C PHE A 91 -12.51 11.04 4.57
N ASP A 92 -13.43 10.67 3.67
CA ASP A 92 -14.87 10.74 3.89
C ASP A 92 -15.62 9.59 3.18
N ALA A 93 -16.88 9.40 3.56
CA ALA A 93 -17.72 8.34 3.00
C ALA A 93 -17.96 8.47 1.48
N LYS A 94 -17.87 9.67 0.91
CA LYS A 94 -18.08 9.91 -0.53
C LYS A 94 -16.85 9.42 -1.31
N ARG A 95 -15.65 9.65 -0.80
CA ARG A 95 -14.40 9.15 -1.35
C ARG A 95 -14.32 7.63 -1.27
N LEU A 96 -14.73 7.05 -0.13
CA LEU A 96 -14.84 5.60 0.01
C LEU A 96 -15.82 5.00 -1.00
N ALA A 97 -17.02 5.57 -1.15
CA ALA A 97 -18.00 5.09 -2.11
C ALA A 97 -17.51 5.19 -3.57
N ARG A 98 -16.70 6.20 -3.90
CA ARG A 98 -15.99 6.30 -5.19
C ARG A 98 -15.03 5.14 -5.38
N TRP A 99 -14.17 4.89 -4.40
CA TRP A 99 -13.25 3.75 -4.42
C TRP A 99 -13.99 2.43 -4.62
N GLU A 100 -14.99 2.13 -3.78
CA GLU A 100 -15.71 0.86 -3.82
C GLU A 100 -16.44 0.63 -5.14
N ARG A 101 -16.91 1.68 -5.77
CA ARG A 101 -17.54 1.62 -7.09
C ARG A 101 -16.57 1.33 -8.22
N LEU A 102 -15.34 1.82 -8.15
CA LEU A 102 -14.36 1.79 -9.24
C LEU A 102 -13.29 0.69 -9.06
N ALA A 103 -12.83 0.48 -7.83
CA ALA A 103 -11.73 -0.43 -7.51
C ALA A 103 -12.18 -1.69 -6.74
N GLY A 104 -13.39 -1.68 -6.16
CA GLY A 104 -13.92 -2.79 -5.37
C GLY A 104 -13.77 -2.58 -3.86
N PRO A 105 -13.93 -3.64 -3.05
CA PRO A 105 -13.92 -3.53 -1.59
C PRO A 105 -12.63 -2.90 -1.06
N SER A 106 -12.74 -1.97 -0.11
CA SER A 106 -11.60 -1.36 0.57
C SER A 106 -10.98 -2.25 1.66
N ALA A 107 -11.75 -3.25 2.12
CA ALA A 107 -11.30 -4.29 3.04
C ALA A 107 -11.79 -5.67 2.54
N TRP A 108 -10.91 -6.67 2.59
CA TRP A 108 -11.18 -7.99 2.02
C TRP A 108 -10.35 -9.09 2.70
N VAL A 109 -10.74 -10.33 2.47
CA VAL A 109 -10.02 -11.53 2.91
C VAL A 109 -9.82 -12.44 1.71
N HIS A 110 -8.60 -12.94 1.53
CA HIS A 110 -8.23 -13.87 0.47
C HIS A 110 -7.33 -14.98 1.03
N ASP A 111 -7.69 -16.24 0.77
CA ASP A 111 -6.93 -17.39 1.25
C ASP A 111 -6.04 -17.97 0.15
N ILE A 112 -4.78 -18.16 0.49
CA ILE A 112 -3.82 -18.91 -0.33
C ILE A 112 -3.27 -20.07 0.52
N PRO A 113 -2.62 -21.09 -0.07
CA PRO A 113 -2.09 -22.22 0.68
C PRO A 113 -1.16 -21.80 1.84
N GLY A 114 -1.56 -22.11 3.07
CA GLY A 114 -0.82 -21.81 4.29
C GLY A 114 -0.98 -20.39 4.84
N TRP A 115 -1.63 -19.49 4.10
CA TRP A 115 -1.76 -18.09 4.46
C TRP A 115 -3.18 -17.56 4.27
N ARG A 116 -3.51 -16.55 5.07
CA ARG A 116 -4.66 -15.68 4.89
C ARG A 116 -4.18 -14.26 4.71
N LEU A 117 -4.51 -13.67 3.57
CA LEU A 117 -4.27 -12.26 3.27
C LEU A 117 -5.50 -11.47 3.71
N ILE A 118 -5.30 -10.37 4.44
CA ILE A 118 -6.37 -9.48 4.88
C ILE A 118 -6.01 -8.09 4.41
N GLY A 119 -6.74 -7.59 3.42
CA GLY A 119 -6.66 -6.21 2.95
C GLY A 119 -7.44 -5.28 3.85
N LEU A 120 -6.87 -4.12 4.17
CA LEU A 120 -7.53 -3.12 4.99
C LEU A 120 -7.18 -1.69 4.55
N ASP A 121 -8.16 -0.80 4.67
CA ASP A 121 -8.01 0.63 4.41
C ASP A 121 -7.46 1.34 5.64
N THR A 122 -6.18 1.70 5.60
CA THR A 122 -5.51 2.40 6.70
C THR A 122 -5.93 3.86 6.86
N GLN A 123 -6.65 4.43 5.89
CA GLN A 123 -7.07 5.83 5.93
C GLN A 123 -8.37 6.04 6.69
N SER A 124 -9.09 4.95 7.00
CA SER A 124 -10.40 5.03 7.64
C SER A 124 -10.54 4.19 8.92
N LEU A 125 -9.44 3.64 9.45
CA LEU A 125 -9.47 2.76 10.64
C LEU A 125 -10.07 3.41 11.89
N THR A 126 -9.99 4.74 12.02
CA THR A 126 -10.56 5.46 13.18
C THR A 126 -12.04 5.80 13.03
N VAL A 127 -12.59 5.74 11.81
CA VAL A 127 -13.95 6.23 11.53
C VAL A 127 -14.85 5.23 10.80
N ASN A 128 -14.31 4.14 10.25
CA ASN A 128 -15.06 3.15 9.47
C ASN A 128 -15.20 1.83 10.23
N GLU A 129 -16.21 1.73 11.10
CA GLU A 129 -16.48 0.49 11.83
C GLU A 129 -16.92 -0.68 10.93
N ALA A 130 -17.44 -0.41 9.73
CA ALA A 130 -17.85 -1.48 8.82
C ALA A 130 -16.65 -2.34 8.34
N GLN A 131 -15.50 -1.75 8.09
CA GLN A 131 -14.32 -2.53 7.74
C GLN A 131 -13.82 -3.40 8.90
N TRP A 132 -14.00 -2.96 10.17
CA TRP A 132 -13.61 -3.77 11.31
C TRP A 132 -14.36 -5.10 11.38
N VAL A 133 -15.61 -5.15 10.92
CA VAL A 133 -16.37 -6.41 10.81
C VAL A 133 -15.66 -7.40 9.87
N VAL A 134 -15.15 -6.93 8.73
CA VAL A 134 -14.40 -7.76 7.78
C VAL A 134 -13.06 -8.20 8.36
N ILE A 135 -12.31 -7.25 8.95
CA ILE A 135 -11.00 -7.50 9.56
C ILE A 135 -11.12 -8.53 10.68
N GLU A 136 -12.03 -8.31 11.63
CA GLU A 136 -12.23 -9.21 12.78
C GLU A 136 -12.69 -10.61 12.34
N ALA A 137 -13.60 -10.71 11.38
CA ALA A 137 -14.02 -11.99 10.83
C ALA A 137 -12.85 -12.71 10.14
N GLY A 138 -12.05 -11.97 9.38
CA GLY A 138 -10.84 -12.47 8.72
C GLY A 138 -9.84 -13.04 9.72
N LEU A 139 -9.52 -12.27 10.76
CA LEU A 139 -8.58 -12.67 11.81
C LEU A 139 -9.06 -13.92 12.57
N ARG A 140 -10.32 -13.92 13.04
CA ARG A 140 -10.91 -15.07 13.74
C ARG A 140 -11.02 -16.32 12.88
N GLY A 141 -11.30 -16.15 11.60
CA GLY A 141 -11.48 -17.26 10.64
C GLY A 141 -10.17 -17.83 10.07
N ALA A 142 -8.99 -17.36 10.50
CA ALA A 142 -7.72 -17.79 9.92
C ALA A 142 -7.41 -19.29 10.11
N GLY A 143 -7.90 -19.89 11.21
CA GLY A 143 -7.59 -21.29 11.54
C GLY A 143 -6.10 -21.48 11.76
N SER A 144 -5.49 -22.44 11.06
CA SER A 144 -4.04 -22.70 11.11
C SER A 144 -3.21 -21.87 10.14
N ARG A 145 -3.83 -21.01 9.32
CA ARG A 145 -3.11 -20.16 8.35
C ARG A 145 -2.37 -19.06 9.07
N ARG A 146 -1.19 -18.75 8.57
CA ARG A 146 -0.50 -17.52 8.96
C ARG A 146 -1.22 -16.31 8.37
N ILE A 147 -1.23 -15.21 9.09
CA ILE A 147 -1.92 -13.98 8.70
C ILE A 147 -0.89 -13.02 8.09
N ALA A 148 -1.20 -12.50 6.89
CA ALA A 148 -0.53 -11.37 6.30
C ALA A 148 -1.53 -10.21 6.15
N LEU A 149 -1.22 -9.04 6.70
CA LEU A 149 -1.98 -7.81 6.47
C LEU A 149 -1.45 -7.12 5.21
N ILE A 150 -2.39 -6.70 4.36
CA ILE A 150 -2.12 -5.97 3.12
C ILE A 150 -2.74 -4.58 3.30
N GLN A 151 -1.91 -3.55 3.34
CA GLN A 151 -2.34 -2.22 3.73
C GLN A 151 -1.48 -1.14 3.07
N HIS A 152 -1.93 0.12 3.11
CA HIS A 152 -1.14 1.20 2.53
C HIS A 152 -0.08 1.72 3.51
N LYS A 153 -0.48 2.23 4.68
CA LYS A 153 0.47 2.70 5.70
C LYS A 153 1.17 1.53 6.39
N PRO A 154 2.48 1.60 6.68
CA PRO A 154 3.16 0.63 7.54
C PRO A 154 2.44 0.44 8.88
N LEU A 155 2.54 -0.75 9.45
CA LEU A 155 1.99 -0.98 10.79
C LEU A 155 2.73 -0.13 11.84
N ALA A 156 4.07 -0.07 11.75
CA ALA A 156 4.93 0.73 12.59
C ALA A 156 6.25 1.04 11.87
N GLU A 157 6.90 2.14 12.24
CA GLU A 157 8.24 2.48 11.73
C GLU A 157 9.34 1.64 12.37
N HIS A 158 9.31 1.51 13.69
CA HIS A 158 10.30 0.77 14.48
C HIS A 158 9.67 -0.18 15.50
N PHE A 159 8.74 0.33 16.31
CA PHE A 159 8.11 -0.42 17.40
C PHE A 159 6.60 -0.33 17.30
N VAL A 160 5.91 -1.47 17.42
CA VAL A 160 4.45 -1.48 17.40
C VAL A 160 3.83 -0.87 18.64
N ALA A 161 4.58 -0.75 19.73
CA ALA A 161 4.17 -0.12 20.98
C ALA A 161 4.33 1.41 20.98
N ASP A 162 4.90 2.01 19.93
CA ASP A 162 5.06 3.46 19.82
C ASP A 162 3.69 4.15 19.85
N THR A 163 3.54 5.17 20.71
CA THR A 163 2.29 5.92 20.91
C THR A 163 2.28 7.29 20.25
N ALA A 164 3.39 7.70 19.62
CA ALA A 164 3.44 8.96 18.91
C ALA A 164 2.47 8.96 17.72
N VAL A 165 1.68 10.02 17.60
CA VAL A 165 0.87 10.26 16.41
C VAL A 165 1.78 10.73 15.30
N ASN A 166 1.83 9.99 14.21
CA ASN A 166 2.70 10.22 13.09
C ASN A 166 1.93 9.99 11.79
N TYR A 167 2.28 10.73 10.75
CA TYR A 167 1.65 10.65 9.43
C TYR A 167 1.93 9.29 8.74
N TRP A 168 3.13 8.74 8.90
CA TRP A 168 3.59 7.63 8.11
C TRP A 168 3.01 6.27 8.50
N PRO A 169 3.00 5.82 9.78
CA PRO A 169 2.44 4.52 10.16
C PRO A 169 0.95 4.59 10.48
N VAL A 170 0.35 3.42 10.64
CA VAL A 170 -0.98 3.28 11.24
C VAL A 170 -1.01 3.92 12.62
N LEU A 171 -2.03 4.72 12.89
CA LEU A 171 -2.19 5.43 14.16
C LEU A 171 -2.20 4.47 15.37
N PRO A 172 -1.74 4.93 16.55
CA PRO A 172 -1.57 4.07 17.72
C PRO A 172 -2.84 3.33 18.16
N ALA A 173 -4.01 3.99 18.18
CA ALA A 173 -5.25 3.38 18.65
C ALA A 173 -5.74 2.25 17.73
N PRO A 174 -5.91 2.43 16.40
CA PRO A 174 -6.30 1.32 15.53
C PRO A 174 -5.22 0.23 15.45
N ARG A 175 -3.93 0.57 15.52
CA ARG A 175 -2.84 -0.41 15.60
C ARG A 175 -2.98 -1.28 16.85
N ALA A 176 -3.25 -0.70 18.01
CA ALA A 176 -3.47 -1.45 19.25
C ALA A 176 -4.70 -2.36 19.14
N ARG A 177 -5.80 -1.89 18.51
CA ARG A 177 -7.01 -2.71 18.25
C ARG A 177 -6.67 -3.91 17.36
N LEU A 178 -5.94 -3.71 16.25
CA LEU A 178 -5.50 -4.81 15.38
C LEU A 178 -4.70 -5.87 16.15
N LEU A 179 -3.70 -5.42 16.92
CA LEU A 179 -2.81 -6.33 17.65
C LEU A 179 -3.47 -7.03 18.83
N ALA A 180 -4.53 -6.44 19.42
CA ALA A 180 -5.34 -7.09 20.44
C ALA A 180 -6.20 -8.23 19.87
N LEU A 181 -6.59 -8.16 18.58
CA LEU A 181 -7.37 -9.20 17.92
C LEU A 181 -6.50 -10.38 17.45
N ALA A 182 -5.36 -10.09 16.83
CA ALA A 182 -4.39 -11.10 16.41
C ALA A 182 -3.04 -10.44 16.11
N ARG A 183 -1.99 -11.23 16.24
CA ARG A 183 -0.65 -10.81 15.84
C ARG A 183 -0.36 -11.33 14.43
N PRO A 184 -0.27 -10.47 13.41
CA PRO A 184 0.06 -10.92 12.06
C PRO A 184 1.49 -11.44 12.01
N ALA A 185 1.75 -12.37 11.10
CA ALA A 185 3.10 -12.86 10.83
C ALA A 185 3.86 -11.93 9.87
N LEU A 186 3.10 -11.20 9.01
CA LEU A 186 3.64 -10.37 7.95
C LEU A 186 2.73 -9.16 7.71
N VAL A 187 3.33 -8.03 7.39
CA VAL A 187 2.62 -6.83 6.91
C VAL A 187 3.28 -6.36 5.61
N LEU A 188 2.48 -6.22 4.55
CA LEU A 188 2.89 -5.65 3.27
C LEU A 188 2.28 -4.25 3.14
N SER A 189 3.11 -3.24 2.89
CA SER A 189 2.67 -1.85 2.81
C SER A 189 3.44 -1.04 1.78
N GLY A 190 2.99 0.19 1.51
CA GLY A 190 3.62 1.23 0.70
C GLY A 190 3.79 2.53 1.48
N HIS A 191 3.25 3.66 0.92
CA HIS A 191 3.10 4.98 1.53
C HIS A 191 4.40 5.75 1.79
N VAL A 192 5.41 5.07 2.34
CA VAL A 192 6.66 5.73 2.77
C VAL A 192 7.59 6.03 1.58
N HIS A 193 7.28 5.50 0.40
CA HIS A 193 8.12 5.65 -0.79
C HIS A 193 9.58 5.19 -0.57
N GLN A 194 9.76 4.14 0.26
CA GLN A 194 11.06 3.53 0.55
C GLN A 194 10.93 2.01 0.57
N TRP A 195 11.89 1.32 -0.03
CA TRP A 195 12.05 -0.11 0.18
C TRP A 195 12.63 -0.39 1.56
N ARG A 196 11.96 -1.24 2.32
CA ARG A 196 12.47 -1.73 3.59
C ARG A 196 11.93 -3.12 3.92
N GLU A 197 12.82 -4.02 4.28
CA GLU A 197 12.49 -5.29 4.92
C GLU A 197 13.02 -5.24 6.35
N HIS A 198 12.14 -5.41 7.32
CA HIS A 198 12.50 -5.33 8.73
C HIS A 198 11.48 -6.05 9.60
N GLU A 199 11.80 -6.15 10.87
CA GLU A 199 10.91 -6.68 11.90
C GLU A 199 10.65 -5.62 12.97
N ALA A 200 9.38 -5.49 13.39
CA ALA A 200 8.99 -4.67 14.51
C ALA A 200 8.29 -5.55 15.56
N ASP A 201 8.96 -5.76 16.69
CA ASP A 201 8.47 -6.58 17.81
C ASP A 201 8.00 -7.98 17.39
N GLY A 202 8.74 -8.68 16.53
CA GLY A 202 8.44 -10.03 16.05
C GLY A 202 7.38 -10.08 14.92
N ILE A 203 7.04 -8.95 14.30
CA ILE A 203 6.18 -8.87 13.12
C ILE A 203 7.03 -8.46 11.92
N ALA A 204 7.13 -9.33 10.91
CA ALA A 204 7.82 -9.01 9.68
C ALA A 204 7.05 -7.92 8.90
N GLN A 205 7.75 -6.90 8.44
CA GLN A 205 7.20 -5.82 7.63
C GLN A 205 8.00 -5.65 6.34
N ILE A 206 7.30 -5.55 5.22
CA ILE A 206 7.85 -5.23 3.91
C ILE A 206 7.20 -3.93 3.44
N TRP A 207 7.99 -2.88 3.30
CA TRP A 207 7.59 -1.64 2.67
C TRP A 207 7.97 -1.71 1.20
N ALA A 208 7.00 -1.74 0.31
CA ALA A 208 7.26 -1.73 -1.11
C ALA A 208 7.86 -0.40 -1.55
N PRO A 209 8.80 -0.39 -2.48
CA PRO A 209 9.24 0.83 -3.11
C PRO A 209 8.09 1.40 -3.96
N PRO A 210 8.03 2.71 -4.19
CA PRO A 210 7.08 3.30 -5.11
C PRO A 210 7.44 2.90 -6.56
N THR A 211 6.45 2.91 -7.44
CA THR A 211 6.69 2.84 -8.87
C THR A 211 6.82 4.24 -9.50
N SER A 212 6.47 5.30 -8.77
CA SER A 212 6.37 6.68 -9.26
C SER A 212 7.60 7.55 -8.95
N PHE A 213 7.77 7.92 -7.68
CA PHE A 213 8.77 8.87 -7.21
C PHE A 213 9.25 8.54 -5.80
N ILE A 214 10.34 9.14 -5.37
CA ILE A 214 10.79 9.15 -3.98
C ILE A 214 10.50 10.50 -3.32
N VAL A 215 10.45 10.51 -1.98
CA VAL A 215 10.46 11.74 -1.18
C VAL A 215 11.88 11.98 -0.70
N GLY A 216 12.50 13.09 -1.10
CA GLY A 216 13.90 13.42 -0.78
C GLY A 216 14.20 13.54 0.70
N ASP A 217 15.47 13.46 1.08
CA ASP A 217 15.91 13.50 2.48
C ASP A 217 15.63 14.83 3.18
N THR A 218 15.40 15.90 2.43
CA THR A 218 14.96 17.20 2.94
C THR A 218 13.54 17.16 3.53
N TRP A 219 12.68 16.27 2.99
CA TRP A 219 11.25 16.23 3.29
C TRP A 219 10.85 15.01 4.14
N GLN A 220 11.63 13.96 4.09
CA GLN A 220 11.32 12.72 4.78
C GLN A 220 12.58 12.04 5.30
N ALA A 221 12.56 11.58 6.56
CA ALA A 221 13.63 10.77 7.13
C ALA A 221 13.87 9.51 6.30
N ARG A 222 15.12 9.05 6.29
CA ARG A 222 15.50 7.80 5.63
C ARG A 222 15.38 6.65 6.61
N TYR A 223 14.40 5.77 6.36
CA TYR A 223 14.17 4.54 7.12
C TYR A 223 14.64 3.31 6.35
N GLY A 224 14.68 3.41 5.03
CA GLY A 224 15.04 2.34 4.09
C GLY A 224 15.77 2.88 2.86
N SER A 225 15.65 2.21 1.74
CA SER A 225 16.24 2.62 0.47
C SER A 225 15.25 3.42 -0.36
N LYS A 226 15.62 4.66 -0.72
CA LYS A 226 14.84 5.53 -1.61
C LYS A 226 15.18 5.18 -3.06
N LEU A 227 14.37 4.32 -3.66
CA LEU A 227 14.52 3.79 -5.00
C LEU A 227 13.14 3.41 -5.58
N LEU A 228 13.05 3.16 -6.87
CA LEU A 228 11.85 2.70 -7.55
C LEU A 228 11.90 1.21 -7.84
N GLY A 229 10.74 0.55 -7.88
CA GLY A 229 10.65 -0.85 -8.22
C GLY A 229 9.34 -1.50 -7.80
N TRP A 230 9.37 -2.81 -7.62
CA TRP A 230 8.29 -3.64 -7.12
C TRP A 230 8.86 -4.81 -6.31
N VAL A 231 8.01 -5.58 -5.61
CA VAL A 231 8.47 -6.68 -4.79
C VAL A 231 7.91 -8.01 -5.28
N GLU A 232 8.80 -8.96 -5.50
CA GLU A 232 8.47 -10.36 -5.71
C GLU A 232 8.33 -11.06 -4.37
N HIS A 233 7.23 -11.79 -4.16
CA HIS A 233 7.00 -12.60 -2.97
C HIS A 233 6.79 -14.07 -3.34
N GLU A 234 7.34 -14.96 -2.52
CA GLU A 234 7.03 -16.38 -2.50
C GLU A 234 6.36 -16.75 -1.17
N PHE A 235 5.08 -17.08 -1.23
CA PHE A 235 4.32 -17.59 -0.09
C PHE A 235 4.28 -19.11 -0.15
N HIS A 236 4.89 -19.77 0.82
CA HIS A 236 4.95 -21.21 0.90
C HIS A 236 3.80 -21.76 1.76
N ALA A 237 3.23 -22.91 1.37
CA ALA A 237 2.14 -23.57 2.09
C ALA A 237 2.51 -23.99 3.53
N ASP A 238 3.80 -24.09 3.84
CA ASP A 238 4.33 -24.37 5.18
C ASP A 238 4.48 -23.12 6.06
N GLY A 239 4.06 -21.96 5.56
CA GLY A 239 4.11 -20.67 6.26
C GLY A 239 5.43 -19.91 6.10
N ARG A 240 6.40 -20.39 5.34
CA ARG A 240 7.59 -19.58 4.99
C ARG A 240 7.20 -18.50 3.99
N HIS A 241 7.89 -17.37 4.05
CA HIS A 241 7.74 -16.25 3.13
C HIS A 241 9.12 -15.73 2.74
N LEU A 242 9.29 -15.38 1.46
CA LEU A 242 10.49 -14.73 0.94
C LEU A 242 10.06 -13.49 0.15
N ALA A 243 10.84 -12.42 0.25
CA ALA A 243 10.64 -11.21 -0.54
C ALA A 243 11.92 -10.87 -1.31
N ARG A 244 11.77 -10.31 -2.51
CA ARG A 244 12.89 -9.82 -3.33
C ARG A 244 12.51 -8.52 -4.00
N LEU A 245 13.30 -7.49 -3.73
CA LEU A 245 13.22 -6.24 -4.49
C LEU A 245 13.55 -6.48 -5.96
N ARG A 246 12.74 -5.91 -6.86
CA ARG A 246 12.93 -5.91 -8.31
C ARG A 246 12.96 -4.48 -8.83
N GLN A 247 14.03 -4.15 -9.56
CA GLN A 247 14.22 -2.85 -10.18
C GLN A 247 14.40 -3.02 -11.69
N PRO A 248 13.34 -2.85 -12.50
CA PRO A 248 13.47 -2.85 -13.96
C PRO A 248 14.46 -1.79 -14.44
N VAL A 249 15.19 -2.11 -15.49
CA VAL A 249 16.13 -1.17 -16.12
C VAL A 249 15.36 0.00 -16.73
N GLY A 250 15.90 1.21 -16.58
CA GLY A 250 15.35 2.42 -17.22
C GLY A 250 14.21 3.08 -16.43
N LEU A 251 14.05 2.78 -15.14
CA LEU A 251 13.23 3.59 -14.26
C LEU A 251 13.87 4.97 -14.08
N ASN A 252 13.05 6.01 -14.20
CA ASN A 252 13.47 7.39 -13.98
C ASN A 252 13.23 7.75 -12.51
N LEU A 253 14.30 7.86 -11.73
CA LEU A 253 14.22 8.23 -10.32
C LEU A 253 13.90 9.73 -10.22
N ALA A 254 12.68 10.05 -9.79
CA ALA A 254 12.21 11.40 -9.55
C ALA A 254 12.10 11.67 -8.04
N ASP A 255 12.55 12.84 -7.59
CA ASP A 255 12.29 13.35 -6.23
C ASP A 255 11.09 14.30 -6.30
N ILE A 256 10.03 13.99 -5.56
CA ILE A 256 8.80 14.80 -5.57
C ILE A 256 9.04 16.23 -5.07
N GLY A 257 10.03 16.44 -4.21
CA GLY A 257 10.43 17.77 -3.73
C GLY A 257 10.95 18.69 -4.83
N GLU A 258 11.42 18.10 -5.94
CA GLU A 258 11.91 18.83 -7.12
C GLU A 258 10.82 18.97 -8.20
N MET A 259 9.60 18.47 -7.95
CA MET A 259 8.51 18.42 -8.93
C MET A 259 7.26 19.22 -8.48
N PRO A 260 7.33 20.55 -8.32
CA PRO A 260 6.18 21.35 -7.85
C PRO A 260 4.98 21.32 -8.79
N ALA A 261 5.15 20.90 -10.04
CA ALA A 261 4.06 20.71 -10.99
C ALA A 261 3.11 19.55 -10.62
N VAL A 262 3.53 18.62 -9.74
CA VAL A 262 2.72 17.46 -9.32
C VAL A 262 1.74 17.86 -8.21
N TYR A 263 2.25 18.30 -7.08
CA TYR A 263 1.45 18.61 -5.87
C TYR A 263 1.62 20.05 -5.36
N GLY A 264 2.27 20.92 -6.14
CA GLY A 264 2.66 22.24 -5.67
C GLY A 264 3.99 22.19 -4.88
N ALA A 265 4.39 23.31 -4.31
CA ALA A 265 5.56 23.36 -3.44
C ALA A 265 5.26 22.61 -2.13
N LEU A 266 6.12 21.67 -1.74
CA LEU A 266 6.01 21.00 -0.46
C LEU A 266 6.22 22.01 0.68
N SER A 267 5.34 21.97 1.67
CA SER A 267 5.37 22.88 2.81
C SER A 267 5.70 22.14 4.11
N GLY A 268 6.99 21.91 4.36
CA GLY A 268 7.47 21.31 5.61
C GLY A 268 7.42 19.76 5.64
N PRO A 269 8.06 19.14 6.64
CA PRO A 269 8.04 17.68 6.78
C PRO A 269 6.62 17.20 7.12
N GLY A 270 6.00 16.46 6.18
CA GLY A 270 4.65 15.90 6.31
C GLY A 270 3.52 16.77 5.78
N GLY A 271 3.81 17.73 4.88
CA GLY A 271 2.83 18.60 4.23
C GLY A 271 2.21 18.01 2.97
#